data_da2f9f799c539dba501df67ec216dd77
#
_entry.id   da2f9f799c539dba501df67ec216dd77
#
_cell.length_a   1.000
_cell.length_b   1.000
_cell.length_c   1.000
_cell.angle_alpha   90.00
_cell.angle_beta   90.00
_cell.angle_gamma   90.00
#
_symmetry.space_group_name_H-M   'P 1'
#
loop_
_entity.id
_entity.type
_entity.pdbx_description
1 polymer ?
#
loop_
_entity_poly.entity_id
_entity_poly.type
_entity_poly.pdbx_seq_one_letter_code
_entity_poly.pdbx_strand_id
1 'polypeptide(L)'
;MRIARFATPDGVSFGIVEGDPDSPATCTLRQVDELPWDGQPVFTGKSFALSEVRLLAPIFPTKIVAVGKNYIDHAKELGSQTSDEPVIFIKPPTTIIGPGVPIRRPAASQRVDHEGELAIIINQPCRNVDAMDARRVILGYTIANDVTARDIQRAEGQWTRAKSYDTFCPLGPWIETQLDPSDQDILVEVTHSDGSSEVRQDENTAAVVHTVSEIIEFISSVMTLL
;
A
#
# COMPACT_ATOMS: atom_id res chain seq x y z
N MET A 1 -3.95 -15.54 -3.64
CA MET A 1 -4.22 -15.16 -5.06
C MET A 1 -3.70 -13.74 -5.25
N ARG A 2 -2.93 -13.49 -6.30
CA ARG A 2 -2.34 -12.18 -6.60
C ARG A 2 -3.16 -11.49 -7.67
N ILE A 3 -3.79 -10.37 -7.34
CA ILE A 3 -4.66 -9.62 -8.24
C ILE A 3 -3.94 -8.34 -8.67
N ALA A 4 -3.62 -8.22 -9.96
CA ALA A 4 -2.99 -7.04 -10.53
C ALA A 4 -3.99 -6.23 -11.38
N ARG A 5 -3.78 -4.92 -11.42
CA ARG A 5 -4.42 -4.02 -12.37
C ARG A 5 -3.37 -3.55 -13.37
N PHE A 6 -3.68 -3.62 -14.66
CA PHE A 6 -2.69 -3.37 -15.70
C PHE A 6 -3.30 -2.69 -16.93
N ALA A 7 -2.47 -2.05 -17.71
CA ALA A 7 -2.84 -1.42 -18.96
C ALA A 7 -2.37 -2.26 -20.14
N THR A 8 -3.28 -2.42 -21.12
CA THR A 8 -3.02 -2.98 -22.45
C THR A 8 -3.35 -1.92 -23.51
N PRO A 9 -3.05 -2.15 -24.79
CA PRO A 9 -3.53 -1.28 -25.87
C PRO A 9 -5.05 -1.13 -25.93
N ASP A 10 -5.79 -2.16 -25.47
CA ASP A 10 -7.26 -2.19 -25.45
C ASP A 10 -7.88 -1.45 -24.25
N GLY A 11 -7.06 -1.04 -23.26
CA GLY A 11 -7.51 -0.34 -22.06
C GLY A 11 -6.96 -0.91 -20.76
N VAL A 12 -7.65 -0.61 -19.66
CA VAL A 12 -7.29 -1.05 -18.31
C VAL A 12 -8.06 -2.33 -17.96
N SER A 13 -7.35 -3.29 -17.38
CA SER A 13 -7.91 -4.60 -17.01
C SER A 13 -7.39 -5.05 -15.64
N PHE A 14 -8.06 -6.04 -15.07
CA PHE A 14 -7.56 -6.83 -13.95
C PHE A 14 -7.10 -8.20 -14.40
N GLY A 15 -6.21 -8.83 -13.64
CA GLY A 15 -5.74 -10.18 -13.92
C GLY A 15 -5.13 -10.85 -12.70
N ILE A 16 -5.13 -12.17 -12.75
CA ILE A 16 -4.47 -12.98 -11.73
C ILE A 16 -3.02 -13.22 -12.17
N VAL A 17 -2.08 -12.88 -11.32
CA VAL A 17 -0.64 -13.14 -11.54
C VAL A 17 -0.37 -14.58 -11.17
N GLU A 18 0.11 -15.34 -12.14
CA GLU A 18 0.57 -16.72 -12.00
C GLU A 18 2.08 -16.80 -12.21
N GLY A 19 2.74 -17.69 -11.49
CA GLY A 19 4.20 -17.86 -11.52
C GLY A 19 4.87 -17.44 -10.21
N ASP A 20 6.20 -17.51 -10.22
CA ASP A 20 7.03 -17.16 -9.07
C ASP A 20 7.26 -15.63 -9.00
N PRO A 21 6.82 -14.94 -7.94
CA PRO A 21 6.99 -13.50 -7.80
C PRO A 21 8.46 -13.07 -7.74
N ASP A 22 9.36 -13.94 -7.29
CA ASP A 22 10.80 -13.69 -7.26
C ASP A 22 11.45 -13.79 -8.66
N SER A 23 10.66 -14.27 -9.63
CA SER A 23 11.04 -14.37 -11.04
C SER A 23 10.01 -13.68 -11.95
N PRO A 24 9.80 -12.36 -11.84
CA PRO A 24 8.71 -11.65 -12.52
C PRO A 24 8.71 -11.80 -14.04
N ALA A 25 9.88 -12.02 -14.65
CA ALA A 25 10.01 -12.25 -16.09
C ALA A 25 9.31 -13.53 -16.58
N THR A 26 9.04 -14.49 -15.67
CA THR A 26 8.35 -15.75 -15.98
C THR A 26 6.87 -15.71 -15.61
N CYS A 27 6.42 -14.64 -14.94
CA CYS A 27 5.04 -14.50 -14.53
C CYS A 27 4.12 -14.17 -15.71
N THR A 28 2.90 -14.69 -15.63
CA THR A 28 1.81 -14.39 -16.56
C THR A 28 0.64 -13.75 -15.84
N LEU A 29 -0.13 -12.95 -16.56
CA LEU A 29 -1.39 -12.36 -16.12
C LEU A 29 -2.54 -13.02 -16.86
N ARG A 30 -3.39 -13.74 -16.15
CA ARG A 30 -4.66 -14.21 -16.70
C ARG A 30 -5.72 -13.15 -16.47
N GLN A 31 -6.22 -12.56 -17.56
CA GLN A 31 -7.20 -11.48 -17.50
C GLN A 31 -8.53 -11.98 -16.90
N VAL A 32 -9.09 -11.17 -16.01
CA VAL A 32 -10.44 -11.34 -15.44
C VAL A 32 -11.33 -10.21 -15.91
N ASP A 33 -12.64 -10.45 -15.92
CA ASP A 33 -13.65 -9.50 -16.39
C ASP A 33 -13.70 -8.26 -15.49
N GLU A 34 -13.66 -8.49 -14.17
CA GLU A 34 -13.69 -7.44 -13.15
C GLU A 34 -12.82 -7.83 -11.93
N LEU A 35 -12.64 -6.91 -11.00
CA LEU A 35 -11.97 -7.19 -9.75
C LEU A 35 -12.76 -8.22 -8.93
N PRO A 36 -12.17 -9.38 -8.59
CA PRO A 36 -12.88 -10.45 -7.87
C PRO A 36 -13.01 -10.13 -6.37
N TRP A 37 -13.93 -9.22 -6.02
CA TRP A 37 -14.18 -8.78 -4.65
C TRP A 37 -14.56 -9.92 -3.69
N ASP A 38 -15.20 -10.96 -4.19
CA ASP A 38 -15.61 -12.17 -3.46
C ASP A 38 -14.58 -13.30 -3.52
N GLY A 39 -13.43 -13.05 -4.15
CA GLY A 39 -12.37 -14.04 -4.34
C GLY A 39 -12.61 -15.05 -5.46
N GLN A 40 -13.65 -14.88 -6.28
CA GLN A 40 -14.01 -15.79 -7.39
C GLN A 40 -13.73 -15.12 -8.75
N PRO A 41 -12.54 -15.32 -9.36
CA PRO A 41 -12.21 -14.67 -10.63
C PRO A 41 -13.00 -15.28 -11.80
N VAL A 42 -13.58 -14.41 -12.64
CA VAL A 42 -14.18 -14.80 -13.93
C VAL A 42 -13.17 -14.49 -15.03
N PHE A 43 -12.59 -15.52 -15.64
CA PHE A 43 -11.55 -15.38 -16.66
C PHE A 43 -12.11 -15.07 -18.04
N THR A 44 -11.51 -14.11 -18.75
CA THR A 44 -11.87 -13.75 -20.13
C THR A 44 -11.28 -14.70 -21.18
N GLY A 45 -10.34 -15.55 -20.77
CA GLY A 45 -9.55 -16.41 -21.66
C GLY A 45 -8.28 -15.77 -22.24
N LYS A 46 -8.07 -14.45 -22.01
CA LYS A 46 -6.84 -13.75 -22.43
C LYS A 46 -5.75 -13.90 -21.37
N SER A 47 -4.50 -14.01 -21.82
CA SER A 47 -3.30 -14.03 -20.97
C SER A 47 -2.21 -13.15 -21.58
N PHE A 48 -1.38 -12.57 -20.71
CA PHE A 48 -0.28 -11.67 -21.08
C PHE A 48 0.96 -12.07 -20.29
N ALA A 49 2.15 -11.93 -20.86
CA ALA A 49 3.35 -11.95 -20.05
C ALA A 49 3.39 -10.69 -19.16
N LEU A 50 3.83 -10.82 -17.91
CA LEU A 50 3.92 -9.69 -16.99
C LEU A 50 4.85 -8.59 -17.53
N SER A 51 5.88 -8.97 -18.27
CA SER A 51 6.84 -8.06 -18.92
C SER A 51 6.27 -7.27 -20.12
N GLU A 52 5.12 -7.69 -20.68
CA GLU A 52 4.49 -7.07 -21.85
C GLU A 52 3.43 -6.03 -21.47
N VAL A 53 3.09 -5.90 -20.19
CA VAL A 53 2.06 -5.00 -19.70
C VAL A 53 2.63 -3.95 -18.76
N ARG A 54 1.96 -2.82 -18.67
CA ARG A 54 2.26 -1.83 -17.63
C ARG A 54 1.36 -2.05 -16.43
N LEU A 55 1.95 -2.42 -15.29
CA LEU A 55 1.24 -2.47 -14.02
C LEU A 55 0.78 -1.08 -13.59
N LEU A 56 -0.39 -1.03 -13.01
CA LEU A 56 -1.00 0.16 -12.42
C LEU A 56 -1.15 -0.07 -10.91
N ALA A 57 -1.45 0.98 -10.15
CA ALA A 57 -1.91 0.78 -8.79
C ALA A 57 -3.07 -0.23 -8.79
N PRO A 58 -3.02 -1.28 -7.95
CA PRO A 58 -3.95 -2.41 -8.06
C PRO A 58 -5.40 -2.04 -7.76
N ILE A 59 -5.61 -0.93 -7.05
CA ILE A 59 -6.92 -0.35 -6.78
C ILE A 59 -6.83 1.18 -6.86
N PHE A 60 -7.99 1.84 -7.08
CA PHE A 60 -8.13 3.28 -6.96
C PHE A 60 -9.25 3.58 -5.95
N PRO A 61 -8.91 3.71 -4.67
CA PRO A 61 -9.88 3.83 -3.59
C PRO A 61 -10.51 5.23 -3.53
N THR A 62 -11.61 5.35 -2.81
CA THR A 62 -12.25 6.65 -2.53
C THR A 62 -11.50 7.45 -1.46
N LYS A 63 -10.76 6.78 -0.58
CA LYS A 63 -9.89 7.37 0.44
C LYS A 63 -8.78 6.42 0.83
N ILE A 64 -7.72 6.99 1.37
CA ILE A 64 -6.62 6.26 2.01
C ILE A 64 -6.58 6.73 3.45
N VAL A 65 -6.76 5.81 4.41
CA VAL A 65 -6.55 6.08 5.83
C VAL A 65 -5.21 5.48 6.21
N ALA A 66 -4.28 6.31 6.61
CA ALA A 66 -2.95 5.90 7.02
C ALA A 66 -2.80 5.94 8.54
N VAL A 67 -1.91 5.10 9.07
CA VAL A 67 -1.64 4.97 10.51
C VAL A 67 -0.22 5.43 10.77
N GLY A 68 -0.08 6.49 11.55
CA GLY A 68 1.24 7.00 11.94
C GLY A 68 1.79 6.32 13.18
N LYS A 69 3.12 6.21 13.24
CA LYS A 69 3.88 5.71 14.42
C LYS A 69 3.53 4.27 14.82
N ASN A 70 3.14 3.44 13.87
CA ASN A 70 2.76 2.05 14.17
C ASN A 70 3.94 1.08 14.30
N TYR A 71 5.16 1.49 13.92
CA TYR A 71 6.39 0.71 14.13
C TYR A 71 7.15 1.26 15.32
N ILE A 72 7.52 0.37 16.27
CA ILE A 72 8.12 0.73 17.56
C ILE A 72 9.45 1.49 17.35
N ASP A 73 10.28 1.04 16.43
CA ASP A 73 11.58 1.65 16.21
C ASP A 73 11.48 2.99 15.48
N HIS A 74 10.57 3.11 14.55
CA HIS A 74 10.28 4.40 13.91
C HIS A 74 9.73 5.45 14.92
N ALA A 75 8.91 5.03 15.89
CA ALA A 75 8.45 5.93 16.96
C ALA A 75 9.62 6.41 17.83
N LYS A 76 10.59 5.56 18.14
CA LYS A 76 11.82 5.90 18.88
C LYS A 76 12.71 6.88 18.11
N GLU A 77 12.93 6.67 16.81
CA GLU A 77 13.71 7.56 15.94
C GLU A 77 13.15 8.99 15.91
N LEU A 78 11.84 9.11 15.95
CA LEU A 78 11.14 10.40 15.98
C LEU A 78 11.09 11.03 17.40
N GLY A 79 11.68 10.36 18.42
CA GLY A 79 11.67 10.83 19.81
C GLY A 79 10.26 10.92 20.40
N SER A 80 9.32 10.12 19.88
CA SER A 80 7.92 10.14 20.33
C SER A 80 7.58 8.83 21.07
N GLN A 81 6.63 8.92 22.00
CA GLN A 81 6.04 7.74 22.64
C GLN A 81 5.03 7.11 21.67
N THR A 82 4.85 5.80 21.77
CA THR A 82 3.74 5.09 21.15
C THR A 82 2.43 5.56 21.76
N SER A 83 1.37 5.61 20.97
CA SER A 83 0.03 5.98 21.43
C SER A 83 -0.77 4.74 21.81
N ASP A 84 -1.61 4.85 22.84
CA ASP A 84 -2.56 3.78 23.21
C ASP A 84 -3.63 3.55 22.12
N GLU A 85 -3.90 4.56 21.31
CA GLU A 85 -4.82 4.49 20.16
C GLU A 85 -4.07 4.78 18.85
N PRO A 86 -4.47 4.17 17.71
CA PRO A 86 -3.88 4.45 16.41
C PRO A 86 -3.97 5.94 16.03
N VAL A 87 -2.85 6.54 15.66
CA VAL A 87 -2.81 7.90 15.12
C VAL A 87 -3.14 7.83 13.63
N ILE A 88 -4.34 8.25 13.25
CA ILE A 88 -4.79 8.18 11.87
C ILE A 88 -4.74 9.52 11.15
N PHE A 89 -4.49 9.48 9.84
CA PHE A 89 -4.61 10.61 8.94
C PHE A 89 -5.07 10.14 7.56
N ILE A 90 -5.48 11.08 6.72
CA ILE A 90 -6.00 10.77 5.37
C ILE A 90 -5.02 11.28 4.32
N LYS A 91 -4.75 10.43 3.32
CA LYS A 91 -4.14 10.82 2.05
C LYS A 91 -5.21 10.85 0.95
N PRO A 92 -5.24 11.88 0.09
CA PRO A 92 -6.20 11.93 -1.01
C PRO A 92 -5.84 10.87 -2.08
N PRO A 93 -6.82 10.30 -2.79
CA PRO A 93 -6.58 9.32 -3.85
C PRO A 93 -5.66 9.83 -4.98
N THR A 94 -5.57 11.15 -5.17
CA THR A 94 -4.69 11.77 -6.17
C THR A 94 -3.20 11.58 -5.90
N THR A 95 -2.83 11.12 -4.68
CA THR A 95 -1.45 10.76 -4.34
C THR A 95 -1.02 9.42 -4.95
N ILE A 96 -1.98 8.57 -5.36
CA ILE A 96 -1.70 7.21 -5.81
C ILE A 96 -1.01 7.21 -7.17
N ILE A 97 0.07 6.44 -7.24
CA ILE A 97 0.74 6.03 -8.47
C ILE A 97 1.00 4.53 -8.44
N GLY A 98 1.09 3.92 -9.63
CA GLY A 98 1.46 2.51 -9.76
C GLY A 98 2.96 2.28 -9.77
N PRO A 99 3.39 1.01 -9.86
CA PRO A 99 4.79 0.63 -9.96
C PRO A 99 5.51 1.33 -11.13
N GLY A 100 6.77 1.71 -10.93
CA GLY A 100 7.61 2.33 -11.94
C GLY A 100 7.27 3.79 -12.31
N VAL A 101 6.23 4.38 -11.70
CA VAL A 101 5.89 5.80 -11.91
C VAL A 101 6.75 6.68 -11.01
N PRO A 102 7.41 7.74 -11.53
CA PRO A 102 8.28 8.60 -10.75
C PRO A 102 7.52 9.37 -9.65
N ILE A 103 8.09 9.39 -8.44
CA ILE A 103 7.67 10.29 -7.37
C ILE A 103 8.17 11.70 -7.71
N ARG A 104 7.27 12.69 -7.66
CA ARG A 104 7.58 14.09 -7.95
C ARG A 104 7.85 14.86 -6.65
N ARG A 105 9.11 15.20 -6.41
CA ARG A 105 9.48 16.04 -5.27
C ARG A 105 8.93 17.45 -5.46
N PRO A 106 8.11 17.96 -4.49
CA PRO A 106 7.60 19.33 -4.56
C PRO A 106 8.72 20.36 -4.31
N ALA A 107 8.70 21.47 -5.03
CA ALA A 107 9.69 22.54 -4.87
C ALA A 107 9.67 23.17 -3.45
N ALA A 108 8.55 23.04 -2.73
CA ALA A 108 8.37 23.53 -1.37
C ALA A 108 9.11 22.73 -0.30
N SER A 109 9.58 21.50 -0.62
CA SER A 109 10.27 20.64 0.35
C SER A 109 11.73 20.44 -0.01
N GLN A 110 12.58 20.53 1.01
CA GLN A 110 14.01 20.23 0.89
C GLN A 110 14.33 18.77 1.29
N ARG A 111 13.39 18.08 1.96
CA ARG A 111 13.57 16.71 2.41
C ARG A 111 12.31 15.88 2.20
N VAL A 112 12.37 14.93 1.27
CA VAL A 112 11.32 13.95 1.00
C VAL A 112 11.87 12.56 1.32
N ASP A 113 11.21 11.86 2.24
CA ASP A 113 11.58 10.54 2.72
C ASP A 113 10.57 9.50 2.19
N HIS A 114 11.02 8.25 2.01
CA HIS A 114 10.18 7.08 1.82
C HIS A 114 9.72 6.55 3.18
N GLU A 115 8.60 5.81 3.17
CA GLU A 115 8.09 5.00 4.28
C GLU A 115 7.41 3.76 3.67
N GLY A 116 8.13 2.62 3.63
CA GLY A 116 7.58 1.35 3.15
C GLY A 116 6.60 0.77 4.16
N GLU A 117 5.38 0.46 3.72
CA GLU A 117 4.29 0.07 4.60
C GLU A 117 3.44 -1.06 4.03
N LEU A 118 2.86 -1.88 4.91
CA LEU A 118 1.79 -2.80 4.57
C LEU A 118 0.48 -2.01 4.35
N ALA A 119 -0.13 -2.17 3.18
CA ALA A 119 -1.44 -1.61 2.88
C ALA A 119 -2.52 -2.68 2.90
N ILE A 120 -3.63 -2.39 3.56
CA ILE A 120 -4.80 -3.25 3.71
C ILE A 120 -5.85 -2.80 2.69
N ILE A 121 -6.35 -3.72 1.87
CA ILE A 121 -7.40 -3.43 0.90
C ILE A 121 -8.74 -3.96 1.42
N ILE A 122 -9.70 -3.04 1.59
CA ILE A 122 -11.05 -3.35 2.04
C ILE A 122 -11.88 -3.89 0.88
N ASN A 123 -12.67 -4.95 1.10
CA ASN A 123 -13.46 -5.63 0.06
C ASN A 123 -14.93 -5.19 0.00
N GLN A 124 -15.43 -4.57 1.07
CA GLN A 124 -16.84 -4.17 1.16
C GLN A 124 -17.04 -3.02 2.13
N PRO A 125 -18.09 -2.20 1.94
CA PRO A 125 -18.41 -1.15 2.92
C PRO A 125 -18.62 -1.74 4.31
N CYS A 126 -17.92 -1.18 5.31
CA CYS A 126 -18.03 -1.64 6.69
C CYS A 126 -17.93 -0.50 7.71
N ARG A 127 -18.54 -0.71 8.87
CA ARG A 127 -18.63 0.24 9.98
C ARG A 127 -18.75 -0.52 11.30
N ASN A 128 -18.06 -0.07 12.36
CA ASN A 128 -18.07 -0.68 13.69
C ASN A 128 -17.77 -2.20 13.63
N VAL A 129 -16.66 -2.56 13.02
CA VAL A 129 -16.22 -3.96 12.87
C VAL A 129 -15.40 -4.33 14.09
N ASP A 130 -15.79 -5.39 14.79
CA ASP A 130 -15.00 -5.93 15.90
C ASP A 130 -13.67 -6.53 15.37
N ALA A 131 -12.59 -6.46 16.16
CA ALA A 131 -11.27 -6.95 15.75
C ALA A 131 -11.30 -8.43 15.31
N MET A 132 -12.11 -9.27 15.97
CA MET A 132 -12.27 -10.69 15.61
C MET A 132 -12.93 -10.93 14.25
N ASP A 133 -13.66 -9.96 13.72
CA ASP A 133 -14.34 -10.00 12.42
C ASP A 133 -13.58 -9.24 11.31
N ALA A 134 -12.48 -8.57 11.64
CA ALA A 134 -11.73 -7.72 10.72
C ALA A 134 -11.33 -8.45 9.41
N ARG A 135 -10.97 -9.73 9.49
CA ARG A 135 -10.58 -10.52 8.30
C ARG A 135 -11.68 -10.60 7.24
N ARG A 136 -12.96 -10.52 7.64
CA ARG A 136 -14.11 -10.66 6.72
C ARG A 136 -14.28 -9.46 5.79
N VAL A 137 -13.72 -8.30 6.16
CA VAL A 137 -13.82 -7.06 5.38
C VAL A 137 -12.54 -6.74 4.62
N ILE A 138 -11.56 -7.63 4.62
CA ILE A 138 -10.26 -7.48 3.96
C ILE A 138 -10.22 -8.33 2.69
N LEU A 139 -10.01 -7.69 1.53
CA LEU A 139 -9.72 -8.38 0.27
C LEU A 139 -8.32 -9.02 0.30
N GLY A 140 -7.35 -8.26 0.76
CA GLY A 140 -5.95 -8.67 0.79
C GLY A 140 -5.04 -7.50 1.14
N TYR A 141 -3.76 -7.66 0.83
CA TYR A 141 -2.69 -6.76 1.21
C TYR A 141 -1.83 -6.39 0.01
N THR A 142 -1.21 -5.24 0.09
CA THR A 142 -0.21 -4.79 -0.88
C THR A 142 0.81 -3.90 -0.18
N ILE A 143 1.81 -3.42 -0.93
CA ILE A 143 2.79 -2.47 -0.42
C ILE A 143 2.36 -1.05 -0.77
N ALA A 144 2.49 -0.14 0.19
CA ALA A 144 2.42 1.29 -0.03
C ALA A 144 3.75 1.95 0.35
N ASN A 145 4.03 3.09 -0.27
CA ASN A 145 5.08 3.99 0.17
C ASN A 145 4.41 5.29 0.62
N ASP A 146 4.38 5.54 1.95
CA ASP A 146 3.83 6.77 2.52
C ASP A 146 4.84 7.92 2.42
N VAL A 147 5.09 8.36 1.20
CA VAL A 147 6.06 9.42 0.90
C VAL A 147 5.75 10.69 1.68
N THR A 148 6.78 11.23 2.32
CA THR A 148 6.64 12.31 3.30
C THR A 148 7.59 13.46 3.04
N ALA A 149 7.07 14.70 2.92
CA ALA A 149 7.84 15.92 2.97
C ALA A 149 8.20 16.24 4.43
N ARG A 150 9.34 15.73 4.89
CA ARG A 150 9.69 15.63 6.31
C ARG A 150 9.90 16.99 7.00
N ASP A 151 10.43 17.95 6.29
CA ASP A 151 10.60 19.32 6.76
C ASP A 151 9.24 20.02 6.98
N ILE A 152 8.29 19.82 6.07
CA ILE A 152 6.91 20.33 6.19
C ILE A 152 6.18 19.64 7.35
N GLN A 153 6.30 18.30 7.45
CA GLN A 153 5.70 17.54 8.54
C GLN A 153 6.12 18.06 9.94
N ARG A 154 7.42 18.37 10.08
CA ARG A 154 7.96 18.88 11.35
C ARG A 154 7.51 20.31 11.66
N ALA A 155 7.32 21.13 10.63
CA ALA A 155 6.96 22.53 10.78
C ALA A 155 5.48 22.75 11.09
N GLU A 156 4.58 21.88 10.62
CA GLU A 156 3.13 22.20 10.60
C GLU A 156 2.30 21.45 11.62
N GLY A 157 2.76 20.49 12.34
CA GLY A 157 1.96 19.72 13.31
C GLY A 157 0.77 18.92 12.73
N GLN A 158 0.18 19.36 11.61
CA GLN A 158 -0.82 18.63 10.83
C GLN A 158 -0.14 18.02 9.60
N TRP A 159 -0.34 16.71 9.37
CA TRP A 159 0.42 15.97 8.35
C TRP A 159 -0.16 16.04 6.94
N THR A 160 -1.38 16.59 6.79
CA THR A 160 -2.09 16.59 5.50
C THR A 160 -1.22 17.13 4.36
N ARG A 161 -0.61 18.31 4.50
CA ARG A 161 0.21 18.89 3.43
C ARG A 161 1.48 18.05 3.15
N ALA A 162 2.15 17.59 4.20
CA ALA A 162 3.39 16.83 4.09
C ALA A 162 3.21 15.47 3.40
N LYS A 163 2.02 14.88 3.48
CA LYS A 163 1.66 13.53 3.05
C LYS A 163 0.79 13.49 1.78
N SER A 164 0.33 14.64 1.26
CA SER A 164 -0.75 14.70 0.25
C SER A 164 -0.33 15.27 -1.11
N TYR A 165 0.95 15.48 -1.36
CA TYR A 165 1.39 15.85 -2.70
C TYR A 165 1.07 14.75 -3.71
N ASP A 166 0.73 15.13 -4.94
CA ASP A 166 0.57 14.17 -6.04
C ASP A 166 1.78 13.24 -6.11
N THR A 167 1.55 11.96 -6.39
CA THR A 167 2.56 10.89 -6.43
C THR A 167 3.11 10.41 -5.08
N PHE A 168 2.60 10.89 -3.95
CA PHE A 168 3.11 10.55 -2.62
C PHE A 168 2.56 9.24 -2.03
N CYS A 169 1.90 8.40 -2.85
CA CYS A 169 1.47 7.06 -2.47
C CYS A 169 1.68 6.05 -3.60
N PRO A 170 2.93 5.67 -3.93
CA PRO A 170 3.17 4.47 -4.72
C PRO A 170 2.48 3.27 -4.08
N LEU A 171 1.68 2.53 -4.86
CA LEU A 171 0.86 1.41 -4.38
C LEU A 171 0.96 0.22 -5.33
N GLY A 172 1.23 -0.96 -4.81
CA GLY A 172 1.28 -2.19 -5.60
C GLY A 172 2.43 -3.12 -5.21
N PRO A 173 2.82 -4.06 -6.07
CA PRO A 173 2.43 -4.19 -7.49
C PRO A 173 1.08 -4.88 -7.73
N TRP A 174 0.61 -5.70 -6.77
CA TRP A 174 -0.66 -6.45 -6.81
C TRP A 174 -1.24 -6.58 -5.41
N ILE A 175 -2.46 -7.09 -5.29
CA ILE A 175 -3.09 -7.45 -4.03
C ILE A 175 -2.84 -8.94 -3.79
N GLU A 176 -2.23 -9.29 -2.66
CA GLU A 176 -2.11 -10.68 -2.20
C GLU A 176 -3.24 -11.00 -1.22
N THR A 177 -4.12 -11.92 -1.62
CA THR A 177 -5.33 -12.22 -0.83
C THR A 177 -5.13 -13.27 0.27
N GLN A 178 -4.00 -13.98 0.26
CA GLN A 178 -3.71 -15.09 1.17
C GLN A 178 -2.53 -14.82 2.11
N LEU A 179 -2.06 -13.56 2.16
CA LEU A 179 -0.99 -13.16 3.06
C LEU A 179 -1.45 -13.25 4.52
N ASP A 180 -0.61 -13.78 5.39
CA ASP A 180 -0.69 -13.55 6.83
C ASP A 180 0.07 -12.26 7.17
N PRO A 181 -0.59 -11.19 7.61
CA PRO A 181 0.06 -9.91 7.84
C PRO A 181 0.84 -9.83 9.14
N SER A 182 0.85 -10.87 9.96
CA SER A 182 1.41 -10.83 11.33
C SER A 182 2.92 -10.95 11.41
N ASP A 183 3.57 -11.48 10.36
CA ASP A 183 5.01 -11.71 10.31
C ASP A 183 5.50 -11.59 8.86
N GLN A 184 5.64 -10.35 8.39
CA GLN A 184 6.13 -10.06 7.04
C GLN A 184 7.28 -9.05 7.11
N ASP A 185 8.37 -9.33 6.42
CA ASP A 185 9.46 -8.38 6.25
C ASP A 185 9.05 -7.25 5.31
N ILE A 186 9.41 -6.02 5.69
CA ILE A 186 9.26 -4.82 4.86
C ILE A 186 10.64 -4.21 4.66
N LEU A 187 11.16 -4.37 3.46
CA LEU A 187 12.47 -3.86 3.06
C LEU A 187 12.31 -2.70 2.08
N VAL A 188 13.05 -1.63 2.31
CA VAL A 188 13.25 -0.55 1.33
C VAL A 188 14.72 -0.47 0.97
N GLU A 189 15.01 -0.73 -0.30
CA GLU A 189 16.32 -0.56 -0.90
C GLU A 189 16.32 0.63 -1.86
N VAL A 190 17.34 1.46 -1.78
CA VAL A 190 17.54 2.60 -2.68
C VAL A 190 18.72 2.30 -3.58
N THR A 191 18.48 2.30 -4.90
CA THR A 191 19.53 2.21 -5.91
C THR A 191 19.85 3.61 -6.43
N HIS A 192 21.11 3.99 -6.32
CA HIS A 192 21.62 5.29 -6.78
C HIS A 192 21.93 5.29 -8.29
N SER A 193 22.09 6.47 -8.85
CA SER A 193 22.39 6.64 -10.29
C SER A 193 23.74 6.06 -10.72
N ASP A 194 24.65 5.82 -9.78
CA ASP A 194 25.94 5.16 -10.01
C ASP A 194 25.83 3.61 -9.96
N GLY A 195 24.63 3.07 -9.70
CA GLY A 195 24.36 1.65 -9.59
C GLY A 195 24.62 1.05 -8.20
N SER A 196 25.09 1.85 -7.22
CA SER A 196 25.18 1.38 -5.84
C SER A 196 23.80 1.28 -5.20
N SER A 197 23.61 0.31 -4.29
CA SER A 197 22.38 0.13 -3.55
C SER A 197 22.64 0.16 -2.05
N GLU A 198 21.66 0.64 -1.29
CA GLU A 198 21.67 0.63 0.16
C GLU A 198 20.28 0.32 0.72
N VAL A 199 20.23 -0.47 1.79
CA VAL A 199 19.01 -0.72 2.55
C VAL A 199 18.73 0.51 3.43
N ARG A 200 17.53 1.04 3.32
CA ARG A 200 17.07 2.25 4.03
C ARG A 200 16.01 1.96 5.08
N GLN A 201 15.33 0.85 4.95
CA GLN A 201 14.36 0.36 5.91
C GLN A 201 14.44 -1.17 5.91
N ASP A 202 14.44 -1.76 7.10
CA ASP A 202 14.44 -3.21 7.31
C ASP A 202 13.61 -3.45 8.59
N GLU A 203 12.33 -3.71 8.39
CA GLU A 203 11.31 -3.82 9.44
C GLU A 203 10.51 -5.09 9.25
N ASN A 204 9.81 -5.51 10.31
CA ASN A 204 8.90 -6.65 10.24
C ASN A 204 7.55 -6.28 10.85
N THR A 205 6.46 -6.73 10.24
CA THR A 205 5.10 -6.47 10.72
C THR A 205 4.79 -7.07 12.09
N ALA A 206 5.60 -7.99 12.60
CA ALA A 206 5.50 -8.48 13.98
C ALA A 206 5.88 -7.41 15.02
N ALA A 207 6.59 -6.34 14.62
CA ALA A 207 7.02 -5.24 15.49
C ALA A 207 6.04 -4.05 15.53
N VAL A 208 4.82 -4.22 15.01
CA VAL A 208 3.81 -3.15 15.05
C VAL A 208 3.23 -2.94 16.45
N VAL A 209 2.83 -1.72 16.73
CA VAL A 209 2.14 -1.35 18.00
C VAL A 209 0.69 -1.83 17.97
N HIS A 210 -0.01 -1.57 16.85
CA HIS A 210 -1.40 -1.96 16.64
C HIS A 210 -1.47 -2.96 15.49
N THR A 211 -2.10 -4.09 15.73
CA THR A 211 -2.31 -5.13 14.73
C THR A 211 -3.30 -4.71 13.64
N VAL A 212 -3.30 -5.40 12.51
CA VAL A 212 -4.27 -5.17 11.43
C VAL A 212 -5.72 -5.19 11.95
N SER A 213 -6.05 -6.12 12.83
CA SER A 213 -7.41 -6.26 13.37
C SER A 213 -7.81 -5.08 14.25
N GLU A 214 -6.92 -4.62 15.12
CA GLU A 214 -7.14 -3.44 15.97
C GLU A 214 -7.26 -2.15 15.15
N ILE A 215 -6.46 -2.02 14.08
CA ILE A 215 -6.54 -0.89 13.16
C ILE A 215 -7.91 -0.85 12.46
N ILE A 216 -8.41 -1.99 11.96
CA ILE A 216 -9.73 -2.07 11.31
C ILE A 216 -10.84 -1.75 12.30
N GLU A 217 -10.81 -2.30 13.51
CA GLU A 217 -11.76 -2.01 14.58
C GLU A 217 -11.77 -0.50 14.86
N PHE A 218 -10.60 0.08 15.15
CA PHE A 218 -10.49 1.50 15.47
C PHE A 218 -10.99 2.39 14.33
N ILE A 219 -10.47 2.23 13.11
CA ILE A 219 -10.83 3.10 11.98
C ILE A 219 -12.30 2.94 11.62
N SER A 220 -12.85 1.72 11.65
CA SER A 220 -14.25 1.49 11.36
C SER A 220 -15.18 2.04 12.45
N SER A 221 -14.70 2.24 13.68
CA SER A 221 -15.46 2.95 14.73
C SER A 221 -15.53 4.46 14.47
N VAL A 222 -14.51 5.04 13.83
CA VAL A 222 -14.44 6.47 13.50
C VAL A 222 -15.21 6.78 12.21
N MET A 223 -15.02 5.99 11.14
CA MET A 223 -15.60 6.26 9.82
C MET A 223 -15.94 4.97 9.07
N THR A 224 -16.89 5.04 8.14
CA THR A 224 -17.18 3.93 7.22
C THR A 224 -15.97 3.69 6.32
N LEU A 225 -15.48 2.46 6.24
CA LEU A 225 -14.54 2.01 5.23
C LEU A 225 -15.30 1.57 3.95
N LEU A 226 -14.74 1.87 2.78
CA LEU A 226 -15.36 1.61 1.48
C LEU A 226 -14.39 0.86 0.58
#